data_d3da217bc7ee90ee5e48f63e10785797
#
_entry.id   d3da217bc7ee90ee5e48f63e10785797
#
_cell.length_a   1.000
_cell.length_b   1.000
_cell.length_c   1.000
_cell.angle_alpha   90.00
_cell.angle_beta   90.00
_cell.angle_gamma   90.00
#
_symmetry.space_group_name_H-M   'P 1'
#
loop_
_entity.id
_entity.type
_entity.pdbx_description
1 polymer ?
#
loop_
_entity_poly.entity_id
_entity_poly.type
_entity_poly.pdbx_seq_one_letter_code
_entity_poly.pdbx_strand_id
1 'polypeptide(L)'
;MRDDNESSINLEDAYALQTPDDNRALYRNWASTYDADFALRNKYVYPKSIATICASLVDASSPLTILDIGCGTGIVGTCVSELITTSIIDGVDISPEMLHVASTKLRVDTKPVYDQLFEADLTQPISFANAKYDVAISAGTFTLGHLGPDALINVLSALRSGGRMVVGINKEHFGANGFETALQKATASQLISAPTFTAVQIYDKGSPHYGDLALVTSFLVLSPA
;
A
#
# COMPACT_ATOMS: atom_id res chain seq x y z
N MET A 1 -31.62 -26.04 -6.09
CA MET A 1 -31.24 -25.17 -4.99
C MET A 1 -29.77 -25.46 -4.73
N ARG A 2 -28.88 -24.60 -5.16
CA ARG A 2 -27.48 -24.62 -4.74
C ARG A 2 -27.43 -23.78 -3.49
N ASP A 3 -26.87 -24.31 -2.42
CA ASP A 3 -26.66 -23.59 -1.18
C ASP A 3 -25.62 -22.50 -1.44
N ASP A 4 -26.10 -21.26 -1.61
CA ASP A 4 -25.29 -20.02 -1.69
C ASP A 4 -24.83 -19.63 -0.27
N ASN A 5 -24.14 -20.53 0.42
CA ASN A 5 -23.48 -20.22 1.67
C ASN A 5 -21.95 -20.34 1.51
N GLU A 6 -21.39 -19.76 0.43
CA GLU A 6 -19.99 -19.38 0.43
C GLU A 6 -19.89 -18.15 1.34
N SER A 7 -19.30 -18.33 2.52
CA SER A 7 -19.01 -17.24 3.45
C SER A 7 -18.19 -16.19 2.71
N SER A 8 -18.82 -15.10 2.29
CA SER A 8 -18.11 -13.99 1.69
C SER A 8 -17.14 -13.47 2.74
N ILE A 9 -15.84 -13.54 2.44
CA ILE A 9 -14.80 -12.91 3.25
C ILE A 9 -15.17 -11.45 3.42
N ASN A 10 -15.16 -10.96 4.67
CA ASN A 10 -15.54 -9.60 4.99
C ASN A 10 -14.38 -8.82 5.62
N LEU A 11 -14.57 -7.52 5.79
CA LEU A 11 -13.53 -6.63 6.33
C LEU A 11 -13.17 -6.95 7.79
N GLU A 12 -14.13 -7.49 8.56
CA GLU A 12 -13.89 -7.87 9.96
C GLU A 12 -12.92 -9.04 10.05
N ASP A 13 -13.00 -10.01 9.10
CA ASP A 13 -12.04 -11.11 9.00
C ASP A 13 -10.63 -10.57 8.72
N ALA A 14 -10.49 -9.56 7.84
CA ALA A 14 -9.20 -8.94 7.54
C ALA A 14 -8.62 -8.16 8.73
N TYR A 15 -9.45 -7.53 9.54
CA TYR A 15 -8.98 -6.78 10.72
C TYR A 15 -8.67 -7.68 11.92
N ALA A 16 -9.16 -8.92 11.94
CA ALA A 16 -8.93 -9.88 13.01
C ALA A 16 -7.60 -10.65 12.89
N LEU A 17 -6.84 -10.47 11.81
CA LEU A 17 -5.58 -11.17 11.53
C LEU A 17 -4.51 -10.81 12.57
N GLN A 18 -3.65 -11.79 12.93
CA GLN A 18 -2.62 -11.61 13.92
C GLN A 18 -1.22 -11.95 13.44
N THR A 19 -1.11 -12.77 12.40
CA THR A 19 0.17 -13.27 11.90
C THR A 19 0.31 -13.08 10.38
N PRO A 20 1.55 -13.06 9.85
CA PRO A 20 1.78 -13.09 8.41
C PRO A 20 1.14 -14.32 7.71
N ASP A 21 1.08 -15.46 8.38
CA ASP A 21 0.47 -16.67 7.83
C ASP A 21 -1.06 -16.57 7.75
N ASP A 22 -1.71 -15.90 8.71
CA ASP A 22 -3.14 -15.59 8.65
C ASP A 22 -3.43 -14.69 7.43
N ASN A 23 -2.58 -13.68 7.20
CA ASN A 23 -2.67 -12.80 6.03
C ASN A 23 -2.56 -13.60 4.73
N ARG A 24 -1.55 -14.48 4.60
CA ARG A 24 -1.40 -15.35 3.42
C ARG A 24 -2.64 -16.21 3.20
N ALA A 25 -3.16 -16.83 4.26
CA ALA A 25 -4.32 -17.72 4.17
C ALA A 25 -5.59 -16.99 3.73
N LEU A 26 -5.86 -15.80 4.28
CA LEU A 26 -7.00 -14.98 3.92
C LEU A 26 -6.92 -14.55 2.45
N TYR A 27 -5.82 -13.92 2.05
CA TYR A 27 -5.66 -13.34 0.72
C TYR A 27 -5.52 -14.39 -0.38
N ARG A 28 -5.04 -15.61 -0.07
CA ARG A 28 -5.09 -16.74 -1.00
C ARG A 28 -6.50 -17.01 -1.51
N ASN A 29 -7.46 -17.00 -0.60
CA ASN A 29 -8.86 -17.29 -0.92
C ASN A 29 -9.58 -16.08 -1.53
N TRP A 30 -9.09 -14.88 -1.29
CA TRP A 30 -9.76 -13.63 -1.66
C TRP A 30 -9.26 -13.03 -2.97
N ALA A 31 -8.04 -13.36 -3.40
CA ALA A 31 -7.36 -12.70 -4.52
C ALA A 31 -8.20 -12.64 -5.81
N SER A 32 -8.88 -13.74 -6.17
CA SER A 32 -9.63 -13.83 -7.42
C SER A 32 -10.89 -12.94 -7.47
N THR A 33 -11.46 -12.60 -6.32
CA THR A 33 -12.71 -11.84 -6.22
C THR A 33 -12.53 -10.48 -5.53
N TYR A 34 -11.34 -10.19 -4.99
CA TYR A 34 -11.07 -9.00 -4.18
C TYR A 34 -11.51 -7.70 -4.86
N ASP A 35 -11.19 -7.50 -6.13
CA ASP A 35 -11.54 -6.26 -6.84
C ASP A 35 -13.04 -6.08 -6.99
N ALA A 36 -13.78 -7.17 -7.28
CA ALA A 36 -15.22 -7.13 -7.47
C ALA A 36 -15.99 -7.17 -6.14
N ASP A 37 -15.59 -8.07 -5.25
CA ASP A 37 -16.35 -8.32 -4.02
C ASP A 37 -16.01 -7.32 -2.92
N PHE A 38 -14.76 -6.88 -2.82
CA PHE A 38 -14.37 -5.91 -1.80
C PHE A 38 -14.31 -4.48 -2.36
N ALA A 39 -13.43 -4.22 -3.34
CA ALA A 39 -13.14 -2.85 -3.73
C ALA A 39 -14.37 -2.17 -4.38
N LEU A 40 -15.05 -2.86 -5.30
CA LEU A 40 -16.21 -2.29 -5.98
C LEU A 40 -17.42 -2.18 -5.05
N ARG A 41 -17.77 -3.25 -4.31
CA ARG A 41 -18.95 -3.27 -3.43
C ARG A 41 -18.83 -2.26 -2.29
N ASN A 42 -17.65 -2.12 -1.71
CA ASN A 42 -17.40 -1.16 -0.62
C ASN A 42 -17.07 0.24 -1.12
N LYS A 43 -17.07 0.49 -2.44
CA LYS A 43 -16.70 1.80 -3.01
C LYS A 43 -15.35 2.29 -2.48
N TYR A 44 -14.33 1.43 -2.58
CA TYR A 44 -12.99 1.64 -2.08
C TYR A 44 -12.25 2.70 -2.92
N VAL A 45 -12.21 3.95 -2.43
CA VAL A 45 -11.63 5.11 -3.15
C VAL A 45 -10.19 5.43 -2.70
N TYR A 46 -9.73 4.76 -1.69
CA TYR A 46 -8.43 4.99 -1.08
C TYR A 46 -7.22 4.88 -2.02
N PRO A 47 -7.12 3.87 -2.91
CA PRO A 47 -6.04 3.77 -3.89
C PRO A 47 -5.93 5.01 -4.77
N LYS A 48 -7.06 5.55 -5.23
CA LYS A 48 -7.10 6.78 -6.04
C LYS A 48 -6.62 8.01 -5.25
N SER A 49 -6.96 8.09 -3.97
CA SER A 49 -6.49 9.17 -3.08
C SER A 49 -4.98 9.13 -2.92
N ILE A 50 -4.39 7.95 -2.67
CA ILE A 50 -2.94 7.77 -2.62
C ILE A 50 -2.27 8.19 -3.92
N ALA A 51 -2.77 7.71 -5.06
CA ALA A 51 -2.23 8.04 -6.38
C ALA A 51 -2.27 9.56 -6.66
N THR A 52 -3.38 10.23 -6.32
CA THR A 52 -3.55 11.67 -6.50
C THR A 52 -2.58 12.46 -5.64
N ILE A 53 -2.43 12.10 -4.36
CA ILE A 53 -1.50 12.76 -3.46
C ILE A 53 -0.07 12.51 -3.92
N CYS A 54 0.29 11.27 -4.29
CA CYS A 54 1.60 10.96 -4.83
C CYS A 54 1.95 11.84 -6.04
N ALA A 55 1.08 11.89 -7.05
CA ALA A 55 1.29 12.70 -8.25
C ALA A 55 1.44 14.21 -7.95
N SER A 56 0.78 14.72 -6.90
CA SER A 56 0.93 16.12 -6.49
C SER A 56 2.24 16.46 -5.78
N LEU A 57 2.96 15.44 -5.29
CA LEU A 57 4.17 15.59 -4.48
C LEU A 57 5.47 15.27 -5.26
N VAL A 58 5.37 14.82 -6.50
CA VAL A 58 6.50 14.45 -7.34
C VAL A 58 6.46 15.19 -8.67
N ASP A 59 7.58 15.23 -9.38
CA ASP A 59 7.59 15.68 -10.78
C ASP A 59 7.13 14.53 -11.69
N ALA A 60 5.84 14.49 -11.99
CA ALA A 60 5.24 13.46 -12.83
C ALA A 60 5.70 13.48 -14.30
N SER A 61 6.44 14.51 -14.73
CA SER A 61 7.01 14.59 -16.08
C SER A 61 8.34 13.84 -16.21
N SER A 62 8.99 13.56 -15.07
CA SER A 62 10.27 12.83 -15.03
C SER A 62 10.02 11.33 -14.86
N PRO A 63 10.88 10.46 -15.45
CA PRO A 63 10.84 9.04 -15.16
C PRO A 63 11.09 8.78 -13.67
N LEU A 64 10.20 8.03 -13.04
CA LEU A 64 10.28 7.67 -11.61
C LEU A 64 10.25 6.16 -11.44
N THR A 65 11.07 5.66 -10.52
CA THR A 65 10.98 4.29 -10.02
C THR A 65 10.13 4.26 -8.75
N ILE A 66 9.06 3.50 -8.76
CA ILE A 66 8.05 3.47 -7.68
C ILE A 66 7.93 2.07 -7.11
N LEU A 67 7.94 1.94 -5.78
CA LEU A 67 7.63 0.70 -5.07
C LEU A 67 6.21 0.79 -4.49
N ASP A 68 5.35 -0.13 -4.90
CA ASP A 68 4.00 -0.32 -4.34
C ASP A 68 4.06 -1.36 -3.22
N ILE A 69 3.93 -0.88 -1.97
CA ILE A 69 4.10 -1.67 -0.74
C ILE A 69 2.79 -2.34 -0.37
N GLY A 70 2.77 -3.68 -0.29
CA GLY A 70 1.55 -4.44 -0.12
C GLY A 70 0.61 -4.20 -1.29
N CYS A 71 1.11 -4.42 -2.50
CA CYS A 71 0.43 -4.03 -3.73
C CYS A 71 -0.89 -4.78 -3.97
N GLY A 72 -1.10 -5.91 -3.27
CA GLY A 72 -2.30 -6.74 -3.39
C GLY A 72 -2.58 -7.12 -4.84
N THR A 73 -3.81 -6.89 -5.30
CA THR A 73 -4.23 -7.11 -6.69
C THR A 73 -3.77 -6.02 -7.66
N GLY A 74 -3.05 -4.98 -7.20
CA GLY A 74 -2.47 -3.95 -8.05
C GLY A 74 -3.34 -2.72 -8.30
N ILE A 75 -4.36 -2.45 -7.49
CA ILE A 75 -5.26 -1.30 -7.69
C ILE A 75 -4.50 0.03 -7.54
N VAL A 76 -3.60 0.14 -6.54
CA VAL A 76 -2.83 1.38 -6.29
C VAL A 76 -1.89 1.66 -7.45
N GLY A 77 -1.09 0.66 -7.85
CA GLY A 77 -0.17 0.78 -8.99
C GLY A 77 -0.90 1.15 -10.28
N THR A 78 -2.10 0.59 -10.52
CA THR A 78 -2.94 0.96 -11.67
C THR A 78 -3.29 2.44 -11.62
N CYS A 79 -3.84 2.94 -10.49
CA CYS A 79 -4.18 4.37 -10.34
C CYS A 79 -2.96 5.29 -10.50
N VAL A 80 -1.80 4.89 -9.99
CA VAL A 80 -0.55 5.67 -10.14
C VAL A 80 -0.08 5.68 -11.59
N SER A 81 -0.16 4.56 -12.30
CA SER A 81 0.26 4.46 -13.70
C SER A 81 -0.55 5.34 -14.65
N GLU A 82 -1.79 5.68 -14.29
CA GLU A 82 -2.65 6.60 -15.04
C GLU A 82 -2.24 8.06 -14.86
N LEU A 83 -1.72 8.42 -13.68
CA LEU A 83 -1.34 9.80 -13.34
C LEU A 83 0.15 10.10 -13.61
N ILE A 84 1.02 9.09 -13.46
CA ILE A 84 2.47 9.18 -13.67
C ILE A 84 2.84 8.18 -14.76
N THR A 85 2.52 8.53 -16.00
CA THR A 85 2.62 7.62 -17.16
C THR A 85 4.05 7.18 -17.49
N THR A 86 5.06 7.93 -17.05
CA THR A 86 6.49 7.64 -17.24
C THR A 86 7.09 6.77 -16.15
N SER A 87 6.29 6.38 -15.12
CA SER A 87 6.80 5.60 -13.99
C SER A 87 7.11 4.15 -14.37
N ILE A 88 8.17 3.62 -13.75
CA ILE A 88 8.45 2.19 -13.63
C ILE A 88 7.97 1.77 -12.25
N ILE A 89 7.03 0.84 -12.17
CA ILE A 89 6.41 0.43 -10.91
C ILE A 89 6.78 -1.00 -10.62
N ASP A 90 7.37 -1.24 -9.47
CA ASP A 90 7.53 -2.58 -8.90
C ASP A 90 6.53 -2.75 -7.75
N GLY A 91 6.03 -3.97 -7.56
CA GLY A 91 5.13 -4.30 -6.45
C GLY A 91 5.73 -5.30 -5.49
N VAL A 92 5.36 -5.21 -4.22
CA VAL A 92 5.70 -6.22 -3.22
C VAL A 92 4.48 -6.59 -2.42
N ASP A 93 4.25 -7.88 -2.23
CA ASP A 93 3.19 -8.43 -1.38
C ASP A 93 3.62 -9.74 -0.75
N ILE A 94 2.95 -10.13 0.33
CA ILE A 94 3.21 -11.40 1.02
C ILE A 94 2.46 -12.57 0.36
N SER A 95 1.40 -12.30 -0.44
CA SER A 95 0.55 -13.30 -1.08
C SER A 95 0.91 -13.48 -2.55
N PRO A 96 1.42 -14.67 -2.95
CA PRO A 96 1.68 -14.97 -4.35
C PRO A 96 0.40 -14.95 -5.20
N GLU A 97 -0.76 -15.25 -4.62
CA GLU A 97 -2.03 -15.21 -5.33
C GLU A 97 -2.44 -13.77 -5.67
N MET A 98 -2.22 -12.83 -4.74
CA MET A 98 -2.41 -11.40 -5.00
C MET A 98 -1.46 -10.89 -6.09
N LEU A 99 -0.18 -11.27 -6.01
CA LEU A 99 0.83 -10.91 -7.02
C LEU A 99 0.47 -11.49 -8.39
N HIS A 100 -0.11 -12.70 -8.44
CA HIS A 100 -0.59 -13.27 -9.70
C HIS A 100 -1.68 -12.39 -10.33
N VAL A 101 -2.65 -11.89 -9.56
CA VAL A 101 -3.66 -10.95 -10.07
C VAL A 101 -3.02 -9.62 -10.47
N ALA A 102 -2.11 -9.08 -9.67
CA ALA A 102 -1.39 -7.84 -10.00
C ALA A 102 -0.63 -7.93 -11.33
N SER A 103 -0.03 -9.10 -11.63
CA SER A 103 0.69 -9.34 -12.88
C SER A 103 -0.18 -9.21 -14.14
N THR A 104 -1.49 -9.34 -14.01
CA THR A 104 -2.46 -9.21 -15.12
C THR A 104 -2.89 -7.76 -15.38
N LYS A 105 -2.56 -6.82 -14.48
CA LYS A 105 -2.97 -5.43 -14.63
C LYS A 105 -2.24 -4.73 -15.78
N LEU A 106 -3.01 -4.03 -16.59
CA LEU A 106 -2.49 -3.33 -17.76
C LEU A 106 -2.70 -1.82 -17.63
N ARG A 107 -1.74 -1.05 -18.11
CA ARG A 107 -1.83 0.38 -18.32
C ARG A 107 -2.77 0.70 -19.49
N VAL A 108 -3.11 1.96 -19.65
CA VAL A 108 -3.92 2.43 -20.80
C VAL A 108 -3.29 2.08 -22.15
N ASP A 109 -1.96 2.04 -22.24
CA ASP A 109 -1.22 1.65 -23.45
C ASP A 109 -1.02 0.13 -23.60
N THR A 110 -1.74 -0.67 -22.82
CA THR A 110 -1.73 -2.14 -22.79
C THR A 110 -0.44 -2.81 -22.29
N LYS A 111 0.54 -2.05 -21.82
CA LYS A 111 1.70 -2.60 -21.15
C LYS A 111 1.36 -3.04 -19.71
N PRO A 112 2.12 -3.96 -19.12
CA PRO A 112 1.97 -4.29 -17.71
C PRO A 112 2.08 -3.04 -16.82
N VAL A 113 1.29 -2.99 -15.74
CA VAL A 113 1.42 -1.96 -14.71
C VAL A 113 2.73 -2.11 -13.98
N TYR A 114 3.08 -3.33 -13.59
CA TYR A 114 4.30 -3.64 -12.84
C TYR A 114 5.40 -4.18 -13.74
N ASP A 115 6.61 -3.69 -13.52
CA ASP A 115 7.85 -4.20 -14.14
C ASP A 115 8.30 -5.47 -13.42
N GLN A 116 8.34 -5.43 -12.08
CA GLN A 116 8.66 -6.57 -11.24
C GLN A 116 7.66 -6.71 -10.08
N LEU A 117 7.45 -7.93 -9.65
CA LEU A 117 6.62 -8.28 -8.49
C LEU A 117 7.43 -9.19 -7.57
N PHE A 118 7.51 -8.80 -6.29
CA PHE A 118 8.29 -9.49 -5.26
C PHE A 118 7.37 -10.10 -4.20
N GLU A 119 7.52 -11.39 -3.95
CA GLU A 119 6.94 -12.02 -2.77
C GLU A 119 7.87 -11.79 -1.59
N ALA A 120 7.40 -11.04 -0.57
CA ALA A 120 8.20 -10.78 0.62
C ALA A 120 7.33 -10.46 1.85
N ASP A 121 7.81 -10.90 3.01
CA ASP A 121 7.30 -10.51 4.31
C ASP A 121 8.02 -9.23 4.77
N LEU A 122 7.32 -8.11 4.78
CA LEU A 122 7.86 -6.80 5.13
C LEU A 122 8.09 -6.60 6.64
N THR A 123 7.72 -7.57 7.48
CA THR A 123 8.15 -7.61 8.87
C THR A 123 9.61 -8.03 9.01
N GLN A 124 10.20 -8.60 7.93
CA GLN A 124 11.59 -9.01 7.83
C GLN A 124 12.42 -7.96 7.06
N PRO A 125 13.76 -7.98 7.21
CA PRO A 125 14.63 -7.10 6.41
C PRO A 125 14.42 -7.30 4.91
N ILE A 126 14.37 -6.19 4.17
CA ILE A 126 14.17 -6.20 2.72
C ILE A 126 15.46 -6.59 2.01
N SER A 127 15.41 -7.60 1.15
CA SER A 127 16.57 -8.08 0.38
C SER A 127 16.46 -7.83 -1.12
N PHE A 128 15.27 -7.52 -1.65
CA PHE A 128 15.02 -7.36 -3.09
C PHE A 128 15.33 -5.95 -3.62
N ALA A 129 15.53 -4.98 -2.75
CA ALA A 129 15.83 -3.59 -3.12
C ALA A 129 16.75 -2.95 -2.10
N ASN A 130 17.67 -2.11 -2.57
CA ASN A 130 18.52 -1.29 -1.73
C ASN A 130 18.72 0.06 -2.40
N ALA A 131 18.18 1.12 -1.77
CA ALA A 131 18.27 2.51 -2.22
C ALA A 131 17.91 2.71 -3.72
N LYS A 132 16.93 1.93 -4.23
CA LYS A 132 16.57 1.86 -5.65
C LYS A 132 15.48 2.87 -6.02
N TYR A 133 14.46 3.03 -5.15
CA TYR A 133 13.23 3.71 -5.53
C TYR A 133 13.24 5.21 -5.24
N ASP A 134 12.66 5.97 -6.18
CA ASP A 134 12.38 7.41 -6.03
C ASP A 134 11.19 7.65 -5.11
N VAL A 135 10.20 6.76 -5.16
CA VAL A 135 8.95 6.84 -4.40
C VAL A 135 8.55 5.47 -3.88
N ALA A 136 7.99 5.43 -2.68
CA ALA A 136 7.24 4.28 -2.19
C ALA A 136 5.81 4.70 -1.85
N ILE A 137 4.84 3.88 -2.26
CA ILE A 137 3.41 4.11 -2.06
C ILE A 137 2.77 2.93 -1.34
N SER A 138 1.65 3.15 -0.64
CA SER A 138 0.83 2.06 -0.10
C SER A 138 -0.59 2.52 0.21
N ALA A 139 -1.57 1.65 0.00
CA ALA A 139 -2.92 1.78 0.52
C ALA A 139 -3.44 0.44 1.06
N GLY A 140 -3.96 0.46 2.29
CA GLY A 140 -4.58 -0.72 2.91
C GLY A 140 -3.63 -1.70 3.61
N THR A 141 -2.31 -1.51 3.50
CA THR A 141 -1.30 -2.39 4.09
C THR A 141 -1.00 -2.05 5.55
N PHE A 142 -1.00 -0.75 5.90
CA PHE A 142 -0.81 -0.28 7.26
C PHE A 142 -2.17 -0.07 7.93
N THR A 143 -2.80 -1.18 8.30
CA THR A 143 -4.13 -1.23 8.90
C THR A 143 -4.19 -2.29 10.00
N LEU A 144 -5.31 -2.33 10.74
CA LEU A 144 -5.54 -3.31 11.81
C LEU A 144 -5.32 -4.74 11.30
N GLY A 145 -4.63 -5.55 12.08
CA GLY A 145 -4.31 -6.93 11.72
C GLY A 145 -3.18 -7.11 10.68
N HIS A 146 -2.57 -6.00 10.20
CA HIS A 146 -1.53 -6.02 9.17
C HIS A 146 -0.22 -5.38 9.67
N LEU A 147 0.46 -4.60 8.81
CA LEU A 147 1.79 -4.08 9.12
C LEU A 147 1.77 -2.91 10.10
N GLY A 148 2.69 -2.96 11.06
CA GLY A 148 2.96 -1.91 12.04
C GLY A 148 4.09 -0.95 11.63
N PRO A 149 4.48 -0.05 12.55
CA PRO A 149 5.50 0.97 12.29
C PRO A 149 6.89 0.41 12.00
N ASP A 150 7.26 -0.75 12.53
CA ASP A 150 8.57 -1.37 12.27
C ASP A 150 8.71 -1.74 10.79
N ALA A 151 7.66 -2.28 10.18
CA ALA A 151 7.64 -2.56 8.74
C ALA A 151 7.75 -1.28 7.90
N LEU A 152 7.13 -0.17 8.34
CA LEU A 152 7.28 1.13 7.69
C LEU A 152 8.74 1.61 7.70
N ILE A 153 9.45 1.41 8.83
CA ILE A 153 10.87 1.77 8.95
C ILE A 153 11.75 0.83 8.12
N ASN A 154 11.47 -0.48 8.09
CA ASN A 154 12.21 -1.44 7.27
C ASN A 154 12.20 -1.06 5.77
N VAL A 155 11.08 -0.58 5.26
CA VAL A 155 10.93 -0.20 3.84
C VAL A 155 11.78 1.01 3.46
N LEU A 156 12.24 1.83 4.42
CA LEU A 156 13.08 3.01 4.12
C LEU A 156 14.36 2.62 3.39
N SER A 157 14.90 1.42 3.65
CA SER A 157 16.11 0.90 2.98
C SER A 157 15.93 0.70 1.46
N ALA A 158 14.70 0.57 0.98
CA ALA A 158 14.40 0.44 -0.44
C ALA A 158 14.46 1.79 -1.19
N LEU A 159 14.29 2.92 -0.49
CA LEU A 159 14.31 4.24 -1.10
C LEU A 159 15.72 4.82 -1.11
N ARG A 160 16.04 5.55 -2.18
CA ARG A 160 17.27 6.33 -2.24
C ARG A 160 17.20 7.54 -1.30
N SER A 161 18.34 8.14 -0.99
CA SER A 161 18.38 9.45 -0.33
C SER A 161 17.64 10.49 -1.20
N GLY A 162 16.75 11.27 -0.58
CA GLY A 162 15.82 12.15 -1.26
C GLY A 162 14.58 11.46 -1.83
N GLY A 163 14.48 10.14 -1.72
CA GLY A 163 13.27 9.38 -2.10
C GLY A 163 12.09 9.73 -1.21
N ARG A 164 10.88 9.64 -1.74
CA ARG A 164 9.64 10.04 -1.07
C ARG A 164 8.81 8.83 -0.66
N MET A 165 8.35 8.85 0.58
CA MET A 165 7.30 7.95 1.08
C MET A 165 5.94 8.64 0.96
N VAL A 166 4.92 7.93 0.42
CA VAL A 166 3.51 8.35 0.40
C VAL A 166 2.66 7.15 0.77
N VAL A 167 2.42 6.95 2.03
CA VAL A 167 1.71 5.76 2.54
C VAL A 167 0.50 6.16 3.34
N GLY A 168 -0.55 5.42 3.12
CA GLY A 168 -1.75 5.56 3.91
C GLY A 168 -1.77 4.61 5.09
N ILE A 169 -2.05 5.15 6.26
CA ILE A 169 -2.17 4.41 7.52
C ILE A 169 -3.60 4.57 8.02
N ASN A 170 -4.30 3.47 8.30
CA ASN A 170 -5.63 3.55 8.92
C ASN A 170 -5.54 4.41 10.20
N LYS A 171 -6.47 5.35 10.37
CA LYS A 171 -6.39 6.36 11.43
C LYS A 171 -6.42 5.78 12.84
N GLU A 172 -7.23 4.73 13.05
CA GLU A 172 -7.31 4.04 14.35
C GLU A 172 -6.02 3.26 14.61
N HIS A 173 -5.51 2.57 13.58
CA HIS A 173 -4.23 1.84 13.64
C HIS A 173 -3.06 2.78 13.93
N PHE A 174 -3.03 3.96 13.32
CA PHE A 174 -2.02 4.99 13.59
C PHE A 174 -2.03 5.39 15.07
N GLY A 175 -3.20 5.65 15.64
CA GLY A 175 -3.33 6.04 17.04
C GLY A 175 -2.97 4.94 18.05
N ALA A 176 -3.27 3.68 17.70
CA ALA A 176 -3.15 2.55 18.63
C ALA A 176 -1.75 1.89 18.62
N ASN A 177 -0.98 1.97 17.52
CA ASN A 177 0.18 1.10 17.29
C ASN A 177 1.53 1.82 17.23
N GLY A 178 1.65 3.04 17.79
CA GLY A 178 2.94 3.69 17.98
C GLY A 178 3.60 4.30 16.75
N PHE A 179 2.87 4.49 15.64
CA PHE A 179 3.38 5.13 14.42
C PHE A 179 3.93 6.53 14.68
N GLU A 180 3.23 7.34 15.51
CA GLU A 180 3.70 8.67 15.88
C GLU A 180 5.09 8.61 16.51
N THR A 181 5.28 7.74 17.49
CA THR A 181 6.57 7.56 18.18
C THR A 181 7.67 7.10 17.22
N ALA A 182 7.37 6.16 16.33
CA ALA A 182 8.34 5.67 15.34
C ALA A 182 8.77 6.79 14.37
N LEU A 183 7.82 7.55 13.85
CA LEU A 183 8.08 8.68 12.95
C LEU A 183 8.85 9.80 13.65
N GLN A 184 8.52 10.12 14.91
CA GLN A 184 9.27 11.11 15.71
C GLN A 184 10.72 10.66 15.92
N LYS A 185 10.96 9.39 16.26
CA LYS A 185 12.32 8.84 16.39
C LYS A 185 13.09 8.88 15.07
N ALA A 186 12.48 8.48 13.97
CA ALA A 186 13.10 8.54 12.65
C ALA A 186 13.44 9.97 12.22
N THR A 187 12.58 10.95 12.55
CA THR A 187 12.84 12.37 12.30
C THR A 187 13.99 12.88 13.17
N ALA A 188 14.00 12.58 14.47
CA ALA A 188 15.03 13.00 15.40
C ALA A 188 16.41 12.44 15.04
N SER A 189 16.46 11.23 14.51
CA SER A 189 17.70 10.58 14.01
C SER A 189 18.08 10.99 12.58
N GLN A 190 17.35 11.91 11.96
CA GLN A 190 17.59 12.38 10.58
C GLN A 190 17.52 11.28 9.52
N LEU A 191 16.80 10.21 9.78
CA LEU A 191 16.49 9.20 8.76
C LEU A 191 15.46 9.72 7.75
N ILE A 192 14.49 10.50 8.25
CA ILE A 192 13.42 11.09 7.43
C ILE A 192 13.25 12.58 7.70
N SER A 193 12.67 13.30 6.75
CA SER A 193 12.18 14.67 6.99
C SER A 193 10.96 14.65 7.89
N ALA A 194 10.58 15.81 8.46
CA ALA A 194 9.33 15.94 9.20
C ALA A 194 8.15 15.44 8.33
N PRO A 195 7.33 14.49 8.82
CA PRO A 195 6.20 13.97 8.05
C PRO A 195 5.06 14.97 7.97
N THR A 196 4.35 14.93 6.84
CA THR A 196 3.06 15.60 6.67
C THR A 196 1.94 14.58 6.67
N PHE A 197 0.74 14.98 7.08
CA PHE A 197 -0.42 14.10 7.21
C PHE A 197 -1.61 14.72 6.50
N THR A 198 -2.26 13.92 5.64
CA THR A 198 -3.51 14.29 4.96
C THR A 198 -4.56 13.24 5.28
N ALA A 199 -5.65 13.64 5.93
CA ALA A 199 -6.76 12.72 6.19
C ALA A 199 -7.59 12.51 4.90
N VAL A 200 -7.84 11.25 4.57
CA VAL A 200 -8.65 10.85 3.41
C VAL A 200 -9.69 9.80 3.79
N GLN A 201 -10.79 9.75 3.03
CA GLN A 201 -11.77 8.67 3.15
C GLN A 201 -11.18 7.39 2.55
N ILE A 202 -11.40 6.26 3.23
CA ILE A 202 -11.07 4.94 2.69
C ILE A 202 -12.17 4.50 1.72
N TYR A 203 -13.43 4.77 2.07
CA TYR A 203 -14.61 4.39 1.30
C TYR A 203 -15.47 5.59 0.96
N ASP A 204 -16.16 5.55 -0.19
CA ASP A 204 -17.05 6.62 -0.65
C ASP A 204 -18.45 6.51 -0.03
N LYS A 205 -19.25 7.57 -0.21
CA LYS A 205 -20.65 7.63 0.25
C LYS A 205 -21.47 6.46 -0.25
N GLY A 206 -22.24 5.87 0.69
CA GLY A 206 -23.07 4.69 0.44
C GLY A 206 -22.33 3.36 0.61
N SER A 207 -21.06 3.37 1.07
CA SER A 207 -20.43 2.20 1.67
C SER A 207 -20.92 2.01 3.11
N PRO A 208 -21.07 0.78 3.62
CA PRO A 208 -21.28 0.52 5.04
C PRO A 208 -20.15 1.09 5.93
N HIS A 209 -18.95 1.21 5.36
CA HIS A 209 -17.74 1.70 6.02
C HIS A 209 -17.45 3.18 5.73
N TYR A 210 -18.44 3.95 5.22
CA TYR A 210 -18.28 5.38 5.00
C TYR A 210 -17.99 6.09 6.33
N GLY A 211 -16.90 6.86 6.37
CA GLY A 211 -16.42 7.53 7.59
C GLY A 211 -15.11 6.97 8.11
N ASP A 212 -14.72 5.77 7.67
CA ASP A 212 -13.38 5.24 7.95
C ASP A 212 -12.34 6.10 7.25
N LEU A 213 -11.36 6.57 8.04
CA LEU A 213 -10.33 7.48 7.57
C LEU A 213 -8.96 6.82 7.58
N ALA A 214 -8.13 7.27 6.65
CA ALA A 214 -6.69 7.04 6.70
C ALA A 214 -5.94 8.37 6.80
N LEU A 215 -4.77 8.32 7.42
CA LEU A 215 -3.76 9.38 7.37
C LEU A 215 -2.76 9.03 6.28
N VAL A 216 -2.81 9.76 5.17
CA VAL A 216 -1.75 9.67 4.17
C VAL A 216 -0.56 10.43 4.71
N THR A 217 0.49 9.68 5.02
CA THR A 217 1.73 10.17 5.60
C THR A 217 2.76 10.32 4.50
N SER A 218 3.35 11.51 4.34
CA SER A 218 4.41 11.75 3.36
C SER A 218 5.62 12.42 3.98
N PHE A 219 6.81 11.91 3.61
CA PHE A 219 8.12 12.44 4.01
C PHE A 219 9.20 12.06 3.00
N LEU A 220 10.37 12.69 3.12
CA LEU A 220 11.58 12.32 2.36
C LEU A 220 12.47 11.42 3.22
N VAL A 221 13.10 10.42 2.59
CA VAL A 221 14.20 9.67 3.21
C VAL A 221 15.46 10.51 3.08
N LEU A 222 16.10 10.81 4.19
CA LEU A 222 17.33 11.64 4.24
C LEU A 222 18.58 10.76 4.22
N SER A 223 18.54 9.67 4.96
CA SER A 223 19.62 8.68 5.02
C SER A 223 18.96 7.30 4.99
N PRO A 224 19.11 6.52 3.92
CA PRO A 224 18.60 5.13 3.92
C PRO A 224 19.30 4.35 5.04
N ALA A 225 18.52 3.57 5.79
CA ALA A 225 18.99 2.77 6.91
C ALA A 225 19.85 1.58 6.43
#